data_41d3fcfe7fec23b5dd7b8d54aaeb1bae
#
_entry.id   41d3fcfe7fec23b5dd7b8d54aaeb1bae
#
_cell.length_a   1.000
_cell.length_b   1.000
_cell.length_c   1.000
_cell.angle_alpha   90.00
_cell.angle_beta   90.00
_cell.angle_gamma   90.00
#
_symmetry.space_group_name_H-M   'P 1'
#
loop_
_entity.id
_entity.type
_entity.pdbx_description
1 polymer ?
#
loop_
_entity_poly.entity_id
_entity_poly.type
_entity_poly.pdbx_seq_one_letter_code
_entity_poly.pdbx_strand_id
1 'polypeptide(L)'
;LGRLLPPEAGAFFRHKLEAAGVMFHLNTSVHSVNQTEQTIRITLKNGEEIESDLVLSAVGLKPRTELAEAAGLPVNRGIIVNRFLQTQANNIYALGDCAEVAGKFLPFVMPITHAARALAATLAGNPTPVCYPAMPILVKTPSCAMIASPPDFDMPGDWHIETNEN
;
A
#
# COMPACT_ATOMS: atom_id res chain seq x y z
N LEU A 1 9.72 0.92 -0.79
CA LEU A 1 9.75 -0.25 -1.70
C LEU A 1 10.26 -1.54 -1.01
N GLY A 2 10.92 -1.48 0.15
CA GLY A 2 11.50 -2.63 0.84
C GLY A 2 10.52 -3.77 1.21
N ARG A 3 9.22 -3.56 1.09
CA ARG A 3 8.20 -4.62 1.23
C ARG A 3 7.80 -5.27 -0.09
N LEU A 4 8.21 -4.69 -1.22
CA LEU A 4 7.79 -5.13 -2.55
C LEU A 4 8.92 -5.79 -3.33
N LEU A 5 10.17 -5.51 -2.96
CA LEU A 5 11.36 -5.88 -3.72
C LEU A 5 12.41 -6.52 -2.82
N PRO A 6 13.21 -7.46 -3.35
CA PRO A 6 14.43 -7.89 -2.71
C PRO A 6 15.42 -6.73 -2.58
N PRO A 7 16.35 -6.79 -1.61
CA PRO A 7 17.31 -5.70 -1.35
C PRO A 7 18.07 -5.24 -2.59
N GLU A 8 18.51 -6.16 -3.42
CA GLU A 8 19.32 -5.89 -4.62
C GLU A 8 18.49 -5.15 -5.70
N ALA A 9 17.25 -5.58 -5.94
CA ALA A 9 16.36 -4.89 -6.86
C ALA A 9 15.98 -3.50 -6.33
N GLY A 10 15.83 -3.36 -5.02
CA GLY A 10 15.63 -2.08 -4.36
C GLY A 10 16.84 -1.14 -4.52
N ALA A 11 18.07 -1.68 -4.38
CA ALA A 11 19.30 -0.93 -4.58
C ALA A 11 19.48 -0.49 -6.04
N PHE A 12 19.21 -1.39 -7.00
CA PHE A 12 19.24 -1.07 -8.43
C PHE A 12 18.25 0.04 -8.77
N PHE A 13 17.00 -0.05 -8.31
CA PHE A 13 15.99 0.95 -8.54
C PHE A 13 16.37 2.30 -7.94
N ARG A 14 16.89 2.30 -6.71
CA ARG A 14 17.41 3.50 -6.06
C ARG A 14 18.52 4.15 -6.88
N HIS A 15 19.53 3.39 -7.33
CA HIS A 15 20.63 3.91 -8.14
C HIS A 15 20.13 4.59 -9.43
N LYS A 16 19.15 3.99 -10.12
CA LYS A 16 18.54 4.58 -11.32
C LYS A 16 17.84 5.91 -11.04
N LEU A 17 17.18 6.04 -9.89
CA LEU A 17 16.51 7.28 -9.48
C LEU A 17 17.52 8.34 -9.03
N GLU A 18 18.58 7.97 -8.31
CA GLU A 18 19.68 8.87 -7.94
C GLU A 18 20.36 9.45 -9.18
N ALA A 19 20.59 8.63 -10.21
CA ALA A 19 21.10 9.08 -11.49
C ALA A 19 20.15 10.05 -12.23
N ALA A 20 18.85 9.99 -11.92
CA ALA A 20 17.85 10.93 -12.42
C ALA A 20 17.66 12.18 -11.53
N GLY A 21 18.51 12.35 -10.50
CA GLY A 21 18.51 13.53 -9.62
C GLY A 21 17.67 13.38 -8.35
N VAL A 22 17.13 12.20 -8.05
CA VAL A 22 16.37 11.98 -6.80
C VAL A 22 17.33 11.82 -5.63
N MET A 23 17.14 12.60 -4.58
CA MET A 23 17.85 12.44 -3.30
C MET A 23 17.00 11.64 -2.32
N PHE A 24 17.60 10.65 -1.66
CA PHE A 24 16.92 9.79 -0.70
C PHE A 24 17.41 10.05 0.72
N HIS A 25 16.50 10.38 1.62
CA HIS A 25 16.73 10.46 3.06
C HIS A 25 16.12 9.22 3.71
N LEU A 26 16.88 8.14 3.77
CA LEU A 26 16.42 6.84 4.27
C LEU A 26 16.61 6.73 5.80
N ASN A 27 15.88 5.79 6.43
CA ASN A 27 15.90 5.54 7.86
C ASN A 27 15.55 6.76 8.72
N THR A 28 14.87 7.73 8.15
CA THR A 28 14.35 8.91 8.83
C THR A 28 12.91 9.18 8.39
N SER A 29 12.26 10.11 9.01
CA SER A 29 10.93 10.59 8.64
C SER A 29 10.83 12.09 8.87
N VAL A 30 9.84 12.71 8.27
CA VAL A 30 9.53 14.12 8.48
C VAL A 30 9.09 14.32 9.94
N HIS A 31 9.72 15.28 10.61
CA HIS A 31 9.34 15.75 11.93
C HIS A 31 8.34 16.91 11.83
N SER A 32 8.66 17.91 11.01
CA SER A 32 7.77 19.08 10.80
C SER A 32 7.91 19.62 9.39
N VAL A 33 6.86 20.30 8.93
CA VAL A 33 6.81 21.07 7.69
C VAL A 33 6.29 22.46 8.00
N ASN A 34 7.08 23.47 7.70
CA ASN A 34 6.76 24.86 8.01
C ASN A 34 6.86 25.71 6.74
N GLN A 35 5.81 26.47 6.46
CA GLN A 35 5.84 27.48 5.40
C GLN A 35 6.64 28.68 5.86
N THR A 36 7.59 29.11 5.05
CA THR A 36 8.27 30.41 5.19
C THR A 36 7.71 31.39 4.16
N GLU A 37 8.21 32.62 4.10
CA GLU A 37 7.75 33.62 3.12
C GLU A 37 8.09 33.22 1.65
N GLN A 38 9.13 32.43 1.44
CA GLN A 38 9.64 32.10 0.11
C GLN A 38 9.68 30.59 -0.20
N THR A 39 9.81 29.74 0.83
CA THR A 39 10.01 28.30 0.65
C THR A 39 9.21 27.50 1.69
N ILE A 40 9.24 26.18 1.55
CA ILE A 40 8.75 25.26 2.57
C ILE A 40 9.96 24.59 3.22
N ARG A 41 10.09 24.74 4.53
CA ARG A 41 11.14 24.09 5.31
C ARG A 41 10.62 22.79 5.91
N ILE A 42 11.32 21.71 5.61
CA ILE A 42 11.06 20.36 6.12
C ILE A 42 12.18 20.01 7.10
N THR A 43 11.83 19.67 8.32
CA THR A 43 12.77 19.16 9.32
C THR A 43 12.59 17.66 9.45
N LEU A 44 13.65 16.89 9.30
CA LEU A 44 13.65 15.44 9.49
C LEU A 44 13.92 15.09 10.95
N LYS A 45 13.54 13.88 11.38
CA LYS A 45 13.77 13.41 12.76
C LYS A 45 15.25 13.30 13.15
N ASN A 46 16.14 13.17 12.19
CA ASN A 46 17.60 13.19 12.42
C ASN A 46 18.17 14.60 12.56
N GLY A 47 17.33 15.65 12.50
CA GLY A 47 17.71 17.05 12.62
C GLY A 47 18.11 17.73 11.32
N GLU A 48 18.14 17.01 10.20
CA GLU A 48 18.43 17.56 8.89
C GLU A 48 17.27 18.47 8.42
N GLU A 49 17.60 19.59 7.78
CA GLU A 49 16.64 20.53 7.21
C GLU A 49 16.74 20.52 5.69
N ILE A 50 15.60 20.53 5.03
CA ILE A 50 15.46 20.57 3.56
C ILE A 50 14.55 21.74 3.21
N GLU A 51 14.93 22.52 2.21
CA GLU A 51 14.06 23.55 1.62
C GLU A 51 13.48 23.06 0.30
N SER A 52 12.23 23.40 0.03
CA SER A 52 11.50 22.97 -1.15
C SER A 52 10.40 23.97 -1.52
N ASP A 53 10.08 24.04 -2.81
CA ASP A 53 8.96 24.84 -3.32
C ASP A 53 7.63 24.11 -3.18
N LEU A 54 7.65 22.75 -3.12
CA LEU A 54 6.47 21.92 -3.03
C LEU A 54 6.73 20.69 -2.14
N VAL A 55 5.77 20.33 -1.33
CA VAL A 55 5.79 19.08 -0.54
C VAL A 55 4.59 18.22 -0.89
N LEU A 56 4.86 16.98 -1.32
CA LEU A 56 3.86 15.97 -1.55
C LEU A 56 3.91 14.91 -0.46
N SER A 57 2.82 14.75 0.28
CA SER A 57 2.68 13.66 1.25
C SER A 57 2.13 12.40 0.56
N ALA A 58 2.96 11.36 0.48
CA ALA A 58 2.62 10.06 -0.11
C ALA A 58 2.94 8.92 0.86
N VAL A 59 2.51 9.07 2.12
CA VAL A 59 2.86 8.18 3.25
C VAL A 59 1.95 6.95 3.37
N GLY A 60 1.08 6.71 2.41
CA GLY A 60 0.12 5.62 2.38
C GLY A 60 -1.28 6.01 2.84
N LEU A 61 -2.15 5.01 2.94
CA LEU A 61 -3.56 5.18 3.30
C LEU A 61 -3.81 4.70 4.74
N LYS A 62 -4.60 5.47 5.46
CA LYS A 62 -5.21 5.05 6.72
C LYS A 62 -6.70 4.78 6.46
N PRO A 63 -7.19 3.57 6.72
CA PRO A 63 -8.61 3.26 6.53
C PRO A 63 -9.47 4.07 7.50
N ARG A 64 -10.67 4.42 7.06
CA ARG A 64 -11.69 5.04 7.91
C ARG A 64 -12.54 3.95 8.52
N THR A 65 -12.35 3.70 9.80
CA THR A 65 -12.96 2.58 10.54
C THR A 65 -13.85 3.05 11.68
N GLU A 66 -13.90 4.35 11.94
CA GLU A 66 -14.54 4.95 13.12
C GLU A 66 -16.03 4.58 13.24
N LEU A 67 -16.73 4.50 12.10
CA LEU A 67 -18.15 4.11 12.09
C LEU A 67 -18.35 2.64 12.50
N ALA A 68 -17.46 1.77 12.02
CA ALA A 68 -17.50 0.34 12.37
C ALA A 68 -17.14 0.11 13.84
N GLU A 69 -16.14 0.83 14.35
CA GLU A 69 -15.74 0.80 15.76
C GLU A 69 -16.88 1.28 16.66
N ALA A 70 -17.54 2.39 16.31
CA ALA A 70 -18.69 2.91 17.04
C ALA A 70 -19.89 1.95 17.03
N ALA A 71 -20.01 1.11 15.99
CA ALA A 71 -21.01 0.05 15.88
C ALA A 71 -20.60 -1.24 16.59
N GLY A 72 -19.44 -1.29 17.26
CA GLY A 72 -18.94 -2.46 17.95
C GLY A 72 -18.43 -3.56 17.02
N LEU A 73 -18.14 -3.27 15.76
CA LEU A 73 -17.58 -4.23 14.83
C LEU A 73 -16.06 -4.35 15.02
N PRO A 74 -15.49 -5.55 14.90
CA PRO A 74 -14.06 -5.75 15.07
C PRO A 74 -13.26 -5.08 13.94
N VAL A 75 -12.21 -4.37 14.35
CA VAL A 75 -11.27 -3.66 13.49
C VAL A 75 -9.85 -4.03 13.85
N ASN A 76 -8.97 -4.16 12.86
CA ASN A 76 -7.53 -4.29 13.03
C ASN A 76 -6.82 -3.27 12.12
N ARG A 77 -6.26 -3.67 11.00
CA ARG A 77 -5.76 -2.74 9.96
C ARG A 77 -6.89 -2.16 9.12
N GLY A 78 -8.02 -2.81 9.08
CA GLY A 78 -9.28 -2.41 8.49
C GLY A 78 -10.44 -3.07 9.21
N ILE A 79 -11.67 -2.87 8.72
CA ILE A 79 -12.86 -3.55 9.21
C ILE A 79 -12.74 -5.03 8.88
N ILE A 80 -12.73 -5.89 9.89
CA ILE A 80 -12.51 -7.33 9.71
C ILE A 80 -13.73 -7.96 9.04
N VAL A 81 -13.52 -8.58 7.88
CA VAL A 81 -14.54 -9.33 7.15
C VAL A 81 -14.03 -10.70 6.70
N ASN A 82 -14.96 -11.63 6.52
CA ASN A 82 -14.65 -12.94 5.94
C ASN A 82 -14.48 -12.86 4.41
N ARG A 83 -14.28 -14.00 3.74
CA ARG A 83 -14.14 -14.07 2.27
C ARG A 83 -15.40 -13.70 1.50
N PHE A 84 -16.56 -13.62 2.15
CA PHE A 84 -17.80 -13.11 1.56
C PHE A 84 -18.00 -11.62 1.82
N LEU A 85 -16.96 -10.94 2.35
CA LEU A 85 -16.97 -9.51 2.71
C LEU A 85 -17.94 -9.16 3.84
N GLN A 86 -18.41 -10.17 4.57
CA GLN A 86 -19.33 -10.03 5.68
C GLN A 86 -18.57 -9.82 6.99
N THR A 87 -19.00 -8.85 7.79
CA THR A 87 -18.52 -8.62 9.15
C THR A 87 -19.03 -9.68 10.12
N GLN A 88 -18.71 -9.55 11.38
CA GLN A 88 -19.31 -10.38 12.44
C GLN A 88 -20.85 -10.22 12.53
N ALA A 89 -21.41 -9.08 12.13
CA ALA A 89 -22.84 -8.85 12.06
C ALA A 89 -23.40 -9.35 10.71
N ASN A 90 -24.43 -10.19 10.76
CA ASN A 90 -24.93 -10.96 9.61
C ASN A 90 -25.34 -10.12 8.38
N ASN A 91 -25.76 -8.86 8.56
CA ASN A 91 -26.28 -8.01 7.49
C ASN A 91 -25.37 -6.82 7.18
N ILE A 92 -24.13 -6.83 7.70
CA ILE A 92 -23.16 -5.76 7.47
C ILE A 92 -21.98 -6.31 6.70
N TYR A 93 -21.63 -5.62 5.63
CA TYR A 93 -20.53 -5.94 4.74
C TYR A 93 -19.56 -4.75 4.67
N ALA A 94 -18.26 -5.01 4.45
CA ALA A 94 -17.30 -3.97 4.17
C ALA A 94 -16.50 -4.29 2.91
N LEU A 95 -16.25 -3.26 2.11
CA LEU A 95 -15.59 -3.32 0.81
C LEU A 95 -14.69 -2.10 0.64
N GLY A 96 -13.59 -2.30 -0.05
CA GLY A 96 -12.66 -1.22 -0.43
C GLY A 96 -11.51 -1.05 0.56
N ASP A 97 -10.93 0.15 0.55
CA ASP A 97 -9.72 0.48 1.32
C ASP A 97 -9.94 0.43 2.85
N CYS A 98 -11.18 0.38 3.31
CA CYS A 98 -11.51 0.24 4.73
C CYS A 98 -11.59 -1.23 5.20
N ALA A 99 -11.62 -2.20 4.29
CA ALA A 99 -11.85 -3.61 4.62
C ALA A 99 -10.56 -4.41 4.78
N GLU A 100 -10.51 -5.26 5.79
CA GLU A 100 -9.51 -6.32 5.96
C GLU A 100 -10.16 -7.67 5.69
N VAL A 101 -9.91 -8.22 4.50
CA VAL A 101 -10.60 -9.42 3.99
C VAL A 101 -9.81 -10.67 4.35
N ALA A 102 -10.35 -11.50 5.23
CA ALA A 102 -9.70 -12.75 5.68
C ALA A 102 -8.22 -12.55 6.09
N GLY A 103 -7.94 -11.49 6.85
CA GLY A 103 -6.61 -11.13 7.33
C GLY A 103 -5.73 -10.36 6.33
N LYS A 104 -6.21 -10.12 5.11
CA LYS A 104 -5.46 -9.36 4.09
C LYS A 104 -5.97 -7.92 3.99
N PHE A 105 -5.07 -6.94 4.18
CA PHE A 105 -5.34 -5.53 3.97
C PHE A 105 -4.64 -5.07 2.68
N LEU A 106 -5.43 -4.83 1.63
CA LEU A 106 -4.95 -4.56 0.27
C LEU A 106 -5.57 -3.27 -0.29
N PRO A 107 -5.12 -2.08 0.15
CA PRO A 107 -5.72 -0.79 -0.20
C PRO A 107 -5.26 -0.30 -1.59
N PHE A 108 -5.69 -0.97 -2.65
CA PHE A 108 -5.47 -0.58 -4.03
C PHE A 108 -6.59 -1.12 -4.96
N VAL A 109 -6.65 -0.64 -6.19
CA VAL A 109 -7.83 -0.78 -7.06
C VAL A 109 -8.17 -2.22 -7.43
N MET A 110 -7.18 -3.08 -7.72
CA MET A 110 -7.47 -4.45 -8.19
C MET A 110 -8.22 -5.29 -7.16
N PRO A 111 -7.80 -5.38 -5.88
CA PRO A 111 -8.57 -6.07 -4.84
C PRO A 111 -10.00 -5.56 -4.70
N ILE A 112 -10.22 -4.24 -4.80
CA ILE A 112 -11.55 -3.65 -4.71
C ILE A 112 -12.44 -4.18 -5.83
N THR A 113 -11.92 -4.26 -7.06
CA THR A 113 -12.68 -4.77 -8.21
C THR A 113 -13.08 -6.24 -8.05
N HIS A 114 -12.16 -7.08 -7.56
CA HIS A 114 -12.44 -8.50 -7.28
C HIS A 114 -13.47 -8.64 -6.15
N ALA A 115 -13.30 -7.90 -5.08
CA ALA A 115 -14.20 -7.89 -3.94
C ALA A 115 -15.60 -7.40 -4.33
N ALA A 116 -15.71 -6.34 -5.14
CA ALA A 116 -17.00 -5.81 -5.59
C ALA A 116 -17.80 -6.83 -6.41
N ARG A 117 -17.14 -7.58 -7.30
CA ARG A 117 -17.80 -8.63 -8.08
C ARG A 117 -18.30 -9.78 -7.20
N ALA A 118 -17.50 -10.22 -6.24
CA ALA A 118 -17.87 -11.28 -5.30
C ALA A 118 -19.03 -10.84 -4.39
N LEU A 119 -18.98 -9.59 -3.87
CA LEU A 119 -20.02 -9.04 -3.03
C LEU A 119 -21.34 -8.87 -3.81
N ALA A 120 -21.29 -8.37 -5.03
CA ALA A 120 -22.48 -8.22 -5.87
C ALA A 120 -23.20 -9.56 -6.09
N ALA A 121 -22.44 -10.63 -6.39
CA ALA A 121 -23.02 -11.97 -6.53
C ALA A 121 -23.61 -12.48 -5.20
N THR A 122 -22.91 -12.28 -4.09
CA THR A 122 -23.37 -12.68 -2.75
C THR A 122 -24.67 -11.97 -2.38
N LEU A 123 -24.76 -10.66 -2.61
CA LEU A 123 -25.97 -9.87 -2.33
C LEU A 123 -27.15 -10.21 -3.25
N ALA A 124 -26.85 -10.71 -4.47
CA ALA A 124 -27.85 -11.22 -5.39
C ALA A 124 -28.35 -12.65 -5.05
N GLY A 125 -27.96 -13.20 -3.90
CA GLY A 125 -28.39 -14.53 -3.44
C GLY A 125 -27.50 -15.68 -3.90
N ASN A 126 -26.35 -15.39 -4.50
CA ASN A 126 -25.35 -16.38 -4.92
C ASN A 126 -24.05 -16.21 -4.11
N PRO A 127 -23.91 -16.85 -2.95
CA PRO A 127 -22.75 -16.67 -2.07
C PRO A 127 -21.44 -16.97 -2.80
N THR A 128 -20.65 -15.92 -3.06
CA THR A 128 -19.42 -15.99 -3.85
C THR A 128 -18.26 -15.48 -3.01
N PRO A 129 -17.31 -16.36 -2.60
CA PRO A 129 -16.14 -15.91 -1.86
C PRO A 129 -15.18 -15.14 -2.76
N VAL A 130 -14.61 -14.06 -2.24
CA VAL A 130 -13.57 -13.33 -2.98
C VAL A 130 -12.32 -14.20 -3.13
N CYS A 131 -11.77 -14.21 -4.33
CA CYS A 131 -10.49 -14.81 -4.67
C CYS A 131 -9.60 -13.73 -5.28
N TYR A 132 -8.40 -13.58 -4.73
CA TYR A 132 -7.41 -12.65 -5.24
C TYR A 132 -6.38 -13.43 -6.07
N PRO A 133 -6.35 -13.23 -7.40
CA PRO A 133 -5.27 -13.76 -8.23
C PRO A 133 -3.95 -13.02 -7.96
N ALA A 134 -2.88 -13.41 -8.61
CA ALA A 134 -1.67 -12.59 -8.66
C ALA A 134 -2.01 -11.21 -9.23
N MET A 135 -1.67 -10.17 -8.50
CA MET A 135 -1.97 -8.78 -8.84
C MET A 135 -0.67 -7.97 -8.91
N PRO A 136 0.05 -8.06 -10.02
CA PRO A 136 1.32 -7.35 -10.16
C PRO A 136 1.12 -5.84 -10.10
N ILE A 137 2.03 -5.16 -9.42
CA ILE A 137 2.06 -3.72 -9.25
C ILE A 137 3.00 -3.15 -10.31
N LEU A 138 2.49 -2.29 -11.18
CA LEU A 138 3.30 -1.55 -12.12
C LEU A 138 3.79 -0.24 -11.47
N VAL A 139 5.09 -0.13 -11.26
CA VAL A 139 5.76 1.11 -10.85
C VAL A 139 6.11 1.90 -12.08
N LYS A 140 5.34 2.97 -12.33
CA LYS A 140 5.44 3.82 -13.53
C LYS A 140 6.51 4.89 -13.36
N THR A 141 7.76 4.50 -13.33
CA THR A 141 8.89 5.42 -13.22
C THR A 141 9.55 5.55 -14.59
N PRO A 142 9.64 6.75 -15.20
CA PRO A 142 10.20 6.92 -16.54
C PRO A 142 11.63 6.40 -16.69
N SER A 143 12.46 6.60 -15.68
CA SER A 143 13.88 6.17 -15.65
C SER A 143 14.07 4.68 -15.40
N CYS A 144 13.06 3.99 -14.87
CA CYS A 144 13.11 2.57 -14.54
C CYS A 144 11.70 2.02 -14.35
N ALA A 145 11.07 1.58 -15.44
CA ALA A 145 9.78 0.91 -15.37
C ALA A 145 9.97 -0.47 -14.71
N MET A 146 9.10 -0.79 -13.76
CA MET A 146 9.21 -2.03 -13.00
C MET A 146 7.85 -2.64 -12.74
N ILE A 147 7.77 -3.96 -12.77
CA ILE A 147 6.60 -4.73 -12.34
C ILE A 147 7.01 -5.55 -11.13
N ALA A 148 6.27 -5.43 -10.05
CA ALA A 148 6.48 -6.19 -8.82
C ALA A 148 5.23 -7.03 -8.51
N SER A 149 5.43 -8.31 -8.23
CA SER A 149 4.41 -9.22 -7.70
C SER A 149 4.95 -9.84 -6.41
N PRO A 150 4.89 -9.11 -5.30
CA PRO A 150 5.45 -9.59 -4.05
C PRO A 150 4.69 -10.83 -3.58
N PRO A 151 5.37 -11.81 -2.96
CA PRO A 151 4.73 -12.90 -2.25
C PRO A 151 3.90 -12.37 -1.07
N ASP A 152 3.03 -13.20 -0.51
CA ASP A 152 2.38 -12.89 0.75
C ASP A 152 3.45 -12.62 1.83
N PHE A 153 3.20 -11.65 2.72
CA PHE A 153 4.20 -11.10 3.64
C PHE A 153 4.86 -12.15 4.56
N ASP A 154 4.14 -13.20 4.89
CA ASP A 154 4.59 -14.28 5.79
C ASP A 154 5.00 -15.56 5.03
N MET A 155 5.15 -15.49 3.70
CA MET A 155 5.55 -16.66 2.92
C MET A 155 7.05 -16.93 3.11
N PRO A 156 7.44 -18.10 3.62
CA PRO A 156 8.85 -18.45 3.71
C PRO A 156 9.43 -18.70 2.33
N GLY A 157 10.66 -18.26 2.09
CA GLY A 157 11.37 -18.46 0.82
C GLY A 157 12.59 -17.57 0.70
N ASP A 158 13.39 -17.84 -0.31
CA ASP A 158 14.56 -17.07 -0.67
C ASP A 158 14.35 -16.38 -2.02
N TRP A 159 14.95 -15.20 -2.18
CA TRP A 159 14.96 -14.51 -3.46
C TRP A 159 16.04 -15.09 -4.37
N HIS A 160 15.66 -15.46 -5.57
CA HIS A 160 16.60 -15.79 -6.64
C HIS A 160 16.67 -14.61 -7.62
N ILE A 161 17.88 -14.13 -7.88
CA ILE A 161 18.10 -12.93 -8.70
C ILE A 161 18.84 -13.34 -9.96
N GLU A 162 18.24 -13.04 -11.10
CA GLU A 162 18.87 -13.19 -12.41
C GLU A 162 19.02 -11.80 -13.05
N THR A 163 20.21 -11.52 -13.56
CA THR A 163 20.49 -10.28 -14.31
C THR A 163 20.83 -10.63 -15.74
N ASN A 164 20.10 -10.04 -16.68
CA ASN A 164 20.44 -10.11 -18.09
C ASN A 164 21.12 -8.80 -18.50
N GLU A 165 22.32 -8.91 -19.04
CA GLU A 165 22.98 -7.78 -19.71
C GLU A 165 22.31 -7.53 -21.06
N ASN A 166 21.51 -6.47 -21.16
CA ASN A 166 21.02 -5.89 -22.41
C ASN A 166 21.41 -4.43 -22.47
#